data_cdf788d4296895fa0e3f9a3038e3622e
#
_entry.id   cdf788d4296895fa0e3f9a3038e3622e
#
_cell.length_a   1.000
_cell.length_b   1.000
_cell.length_c   1.000
_cell.angle_alpha   90.00
_cell.angle_beta   90.00
_cell.angle_gamma   90.00
#
_symmetry.space_group_name_H-M   'P 1'
#
loop_
_entity.id
_entity.type
_entity.pdbx_description
1 polymer ?
#
loop_
_entity_poly.entity_id
_entity_poly.type
_entity_poly.pdbx_seq_one_letter_code
_entity_poly.pdbx_strand_id
1 'polypeptide(L)'
;EFDSLDASDCYRLMDMSARNGNRDGAALRYVAEHLAKRPESQKLLIIISDGQPADCGYSGTEAEADLRGIKNEYRKRGIVIFAAAIGDDKENIRRIYQDGFLDITKLEDLPKNMTQLVKQYLK
;
A
#
# COMPACT_ATOMS: atom_id res chain seq x y z
N GLU A 1 -10.39 9.41 -7.93
CA GLU A 1 -9.27 10.10 -7.26
C GLU A 1 -9.81 11.21 -6.38
N PHE A 2 -9.22 11.38 -5.20
CA PHE A 2 -9.57 12.52 -4.34
C PHE A 2 -8.95 13.79 -4.93
N ASP A 3 -9.79 14.79 -5.17
CA ASP A 3 -9.37 16.13 -5.58
C ASP A 3 -9.79 17.13 -4.51
N SER A 4 -8.83 17.72 -3.80
CA SER A 4 -9.10 18.73 -2.78
C SER A 4 -9.77 20.00 -3.32
N LEU A 5 -9.77 20.18 -4.65
CA LEU A 5 -10.44 21.29 -5.32
C LEU A 5 -11.90 20.96 -5.69
N ASP A 6 -12.29 19.69 -5.63
CA ASP A 6 -13.67 19.25 -5.84
C ASP A 6 -14.42 19.23 -4.50
N ALA A 7 -15.32 20.18 -4.29
CA ALA A 7 -16.11 20.26 -3.07
C ALA A 7 -16.99 19.01 -2.82
N SER A 8 -17.24 18.21 -3.84
CA SER A 8 -18.02 16.96 -3.71
C SER A 8 -17.17 15.77 -3.22
N ASP A 9 -15.85 15.86 -3.25
CA ASP A 9 -14.98 14.76 -2.85
C ASP A 9 -15.02 14.47 -1.34
N CYS A 10 -15.40 15.45 -0.53
CA CYS A 10 -15.64 15.21 0.90
C CYS A 10 -16.78 14.20 1.13
N TYR A 11 -17.80 14.18 0.27
CA TYR A 11 -18.91 13.22 0.35
C TYR A 11 -18.46 11.80 -0.04
N ARG A 12 -17.49 11.66 -0.94
CA ARG A 12 -16.90 10.36 -1.29
C ARG A 12 -16.14 9.74 -0.13
N LEU A 13 -15.51 10.58 0.71
CA LEU A 13 -14.86 10.12 1.94
C LEU A 13 -15.86 9.66 3.02
N MET A 14 -17.10 10.13 2.96
CA MET A 14 -18.15 9.71 3.91
C MET A 14 -18.75 8.35 3.57
N ASP A 15 -18.62 7.86 2.34
CA ASP A 15 -19.06 6.51 1.91
C ASP A 15 -17.93 5.48 2.06
N MET A 16 -17.28 5.46 3.22
CA MET A 16 -16.26 4.49 3.56
C MET A 16 -16.90 3.33 4.33
N SER A 17 -17.65 2.50 3.63
CA SER A 17 -18.21 1.27 4.18
C SER A 17 -17.35 0.05 3.81
N ALA A 18 -17.13 -0.85 4.77
CA ALA A 18 -16.48 -2.12 4.49
C ALA A 18 -17.37 -2.96 3.56
N ARG A 19 -16.81 -3.42 2.44
CA ARG A 19 -17.46 -4.31 1.48
C ARG A 19 -16.70 -5.63 1.43
N ASN A 20 -17.43 -6.71 1.21
CA ASN A 20 -16.87 -8.06 1.20
C ASN A 20 -15.71 -8.21 0.22
N GLY A 21 -14.67 -8.92 0.64
CA GLY A 21 -13.52 -9.29 -0.18
C GLY A 21 -12.41 -8.24 -0.20
N ASN A 22 -11.18 -8.73 -0.16
CA ASN A 22 -9.97 -7.91 -0.09
C ASN A 22 -8.99 -8.36 -1.18
N ARG A 23 -9.13 -7.80 -2.39
CA ARG A 23 -8.29 -8.06 -3.56
C ARG A 23 -7.17 -7.04 -3.67
N ASP A 24 -6.24 -7.08 -2.75
CA ASP A 24 -5.14 -6.12 -2.62
C ASP A 24 -4.31 -5.98 -3.90
N GLY A 25 -4.04 -7.09 -4.61
CA GLY A 25 -3.26 -7.07 -5.83
C GLY A 25 -3.88 -6.20 -6.93
N ALA A 26 -5.19 -6.30 -7.13
CA ALA A 26 -5.90 -5.48 -8.13
C ALA A 26 -5.86 -3.99 -7.76
N ALA A 27 -6.11 -3.67 -6.49
CA ALA A 27 -6.06 -2.30 -5.99
C ALA A 27 -4.64 -1.73 -6.09
N LEU A 28 -3.64 -2.51 -5.70
CA LEU A 28 -2.23 -2.11 -5.77
C LEU A 28 -1.79 -1.82 -7.20
N ARG A 29 -2.13 -2.70 -8.16
CA ARG A 29 -1.84 -2.48 -9.59
C ARG A 29 -2.50 -1.21 -10.10
N TYR A 30 -3.76 -1.00 -9.78
CA TYR A 30 -4.51 0.19 -10.21
C TYR A 30 -3.81 1.48 -9.75
N VAL A 31 -3.49 1.58 -8.46
CA VAL A 31 -2.82 2.77 -7.90
C VAL A 31 -1.41 2.92 -8.45
N ALA A 32 -0.64 1.84 -8.55
CA ALA A 32 0.72 1.85 -9.07
C ALA A 32 0.77 2.27 -10.55
N GLU A 33 -0.19 1.85 -11.39
CA GLU A 33 -0.30 2.29 -12.78
C GLU A 33 -0.59 3.80 -12.89
N HIS A 34 -1.43 4.34 -12.02
CA HIS A 34 -1.67 5.79 -11.98
C HIS A 34 -0.41 6.55 -11.55
N LEU A 35 0.28 6.04 -10.55
CA LEU A 35 1.54 6.63 -10.08
C LEU A 35 2.65 6.54 -11.15
N ALA A 36 2.69 5.45 -11.92
CA ALA A 36 3.66 5.27 -13.00
C ALA A 36 3.56 6.33 -14.09
N LYS A 37 2.35 6.84 -14.36
CA LYS A 37 2.09 7.88 -15.37
C LYS A 37 2.49 9.29 -14.92
N ARG A 38 2.81 9.47 -13.65
CA ARG A 38 3.23 10.77 -13.13
C ARG A 38 4.63 11.14 -13.65
N PRO A 39 4.89 12.43 -13.89
CA PRO A 39 6.19 12.89 -14.42
C PRO A 39 7.31 12.90 -13.38
N GLU A 40 6.96 12.81 -12.09
CA GLU A 40 7.93 12.88 -10.99
C GLU A 40 8.95 11.73 -11.07
N SER A 41 10.23 12.04 -10.82
CA SER A 41 11.31 11.05 -10.87
C SER A 41 11.31 10.11 -9.66
N GLN A 42 10.88 10.58 -8.50
CA GLN A 42 10.76 9.79 -7.30
C GLN A 42 9.29 9.47 -7.02
N LYS A 43 8.98 8.19 -6.95
CA LYS A 43 7.62 7.69 -6.76
C LYS A 43 7.59 6.73 -5.58
N LEU A 44 6.79 7.07 -4.59
CA LEU A 44 6.65 6.30 -3.37
C LEU A 44 5.18 5.92 -3.17
N LEU A 45 4.92 4.63 -2.98
CA LEU A 45 3.61 4.10 -2.65
C LEU A 45 3.66 3.43 -1.28
N ILE A 46 2.82 3.89 -0.37
CA ILE A 46 2.73 3.35 0.98
C ILE A 46 1.38 2.65 1.13
N ILE A 47 1.43 1.39 1.52
CA ILE A 47 0.27 0.57 1.82
C ILE A 47 0.15 0.49 3.33
N ILE A 48 -1.05 0.68 3.85
CA ILE A 48 -1.38 0.42 5.25
C ILE A 48 -2.35 -0.77 5.25
N SER A 49 -1.92 -1.88 5.86
CA SER A 49 -2.68 -3.11 5.89
C SER A 49 -2.75 -3.69 7.29
N ASP A 50 -3.89 -4.24 7.63
CA ASP A 50 -4.16 -4.92 8.90
C ASP A 50 -4.04 -6.44 8.81
N GLY A 51 -3.73 -6.99 7.63
CA GLY A 51 -3.62 -8.43 7.50
C GLY A 51 -3.39 -8.97 6.09
N GLN A 52 -3.88 -10.18 5.89
CA GLN A 52 -3.74 -10.90 4.63
C GLN A 52 -4.81 -10.50 3.61
N PRO A 53 -4.47 -10.54 2.30
CA PRO A 53 -5.49 -10.50 1.27
C PRO A 53 -6.45 -11.68 1.44
N ALA A 54 -7.74 -11.38 1.45
CA ALA A 54 -8.79 -12.36 1.70
C ALA A 54 -10.00 -12.09 0.80
N ASP A 55 -9.99 -12.68 -0.38
CA ASP A 55 -11.11 -12.67 -1.31
C ASP A 55 -11.33 -14.06 -1.90
N CYS A 56 -12.49 -14.30 -2.48
CA CYS A 56 -12.80 -15.56 -3.16
C CYS A 56 -11.80 -15.82 -4.29
N GLY A 57 -11.03 -16.91 -4.17
CA GLY A 57 -9.97 -17.28 -5.13
C GLY A 57 -8.74 -16.35 -5.10
N TYR A 58 -8.57 -15.54 -4.06
CA TYR A 58 -7.40 -14.69 -3.88
C TYR A 58 -7.00 -14.64 -2.40
N SER A 59 -6.22 -15.62 -1.95
CA SER A 59 -5.77 -15.72 -0.56
C SER A 59 -4.49 -16.56 -0.45
N GLY A 60 -3.90 -16.58 0.74
CA GLY A 60 -2.74 -17.40 1.07
C GLY A 60 -1.53 -17.14 0.18
N THR A 61 -0.79 -18.22 -0.13
CA THR A 61 0.50 -18.14 -0.84
C THR A 61 0.41 -17.58 -2.26
N GLU A 62 -0.70 -17.78 -2.95
CA GLU A 62 -0.91 -17.25 -4.31
C GLU A 62 -1.05 -15.72 -4.29
N ALA A 63 -1.88 -15.20 -3.39
CA ALA A 63 -2.04 -13.77 -3.23
C ALA A 63 -0.75 -13.09 -2.73
N GLU A 64 -0.01 -13.74 -1.83
CA GLU A 64 1.30 -13.26 -1.40
C GLU A 64 2.31 -13.19 -2.55
N ALA A 65 2.33 -14.23 -3.39
CA ALA A 65 3.23 -14.28 -4.56
C ALA A 65 2.87 -13.19 -5.59
N ASP A 66 1.58 -12.94 -5.82
CA ASP A 66 1.11 -11.85 -6.69
C ASP A 66 1.55 -10.50 -6.16
N LEU A 67 1.31 -10.19 -4.89
CA LEU A 67 1.71 -8.92 -4.28
C LEU A 67 3.23 -8.69 -4.33
N ARG A 68 4.01 -9.75 -4.09
CA ARG A 68 5.48 -9.70 -4.23
C ARG A 68 5.90 -9.47 -5.67
N GLY A 69 5.22 -10.10 -6.63
CA GLY A 69 5.41 -9.90 -8.05
C GLY A 69 5.15 -8.46 -8.46
N ILE A 70 4.03 -7.89 -8.02
CA ILE A 70 3.66 -6.49 -8.26
C ILE A 70 4.72 -5.54 -7.70
N LYS A 71 5.13 -5.73 -6.45
CA LYS A 71 6.19 -4.91 -5.83
C LYS A 71 7.46 -4.89 -6.70
N ASN A 72 7.91 -6.07 -7.14
CA ASN A 72 9.12 -6.20 -7.95
C ASN A 72 8.98 -5.60 -9.35
N GLU A 73 7.81 -5.76 -9.98
CA GLU A 73 7.48 -5.16 -11.27
C GLU A 73 7.57 -3.63 -11.22
N TYR A 74 6.87 -3.02 -10.26
CA TYR A 74 6.83 -1.56 -10.16
C TYR A 74 8.12 -0.94 -9.64
N ARG A 75 8.90 -1.68 -8.85
CA ARG A 75 10.26 -1.27 -8.48
C ARG A 75 11.14 -1.06 -9.72
N LYS A 76 11.05 -1.96 -10.71
CA LYS A 76 11.77 -1.80 -12.00
C LYS A 76 11.29 -0.60 -12.80
N ARG A 77 10.07 -0.14 -12.55
CA ARG A 77 9.47 1.07 -13.15
C ARG A 77 9.71 2.34 -12.33
N GLY A 78 10.60 2.29 -11.33
CA GLY A 78 10.97 3.44 -10.51
C GLY A 78 9.97 3.79 -9.41
N ILE A 79 9.08 2.85 -9.02
CA ILE A 79 8.15 3.03 -7.91
C ILE A 79 8.61 2.19 -6.73
N VAL A 80 8.85 2.84 -5.60
CA VAL A 80 9.18 2.15 -4.36
C VAL A 80 7.89 1.91 -3.57
N ILE A 81 7.64 0.66 -3.20
CA ILE A 81 6.45 0.25 -2.48
C ILE A 81 6.83 -0.19 -1.07
N PHE A 82 6.22 0.46 -0.07
CA PHE A 82 6.31 0.09 1.33
C PHE A 82 4.97 -0.36 1.86
N ALA A 83 4.99 -1.31 2.77
CA ALA A 83 3.80 -1.74 3.49
C ALA A 83 3.99 -1.56 5.00
N ALA A 84 3.10 -0.82 5.59
CA ALA A 84 2.98 -0.60 7.01
C ALA A 84 1.93 -1.58 7.56
N ALA A 85 2.36 -2.47 8.46
CA ALA A 85 1.46 -3.43 9.08
C ALA A 85 0.91 -2.91 10.41
N ILE A 86 -0.41 -2.93 10.52
CA ILE A 86 -1.16 -2.64 11.74
C ILE A 86 -1.78 -3.96 12.23
N GLY A 87 -1.75 -4.22 13.53
CA GLY A 87 -2.36 -5.43 14.10
C GLY A 87 -1.44 -6.63 14.20
N ASP A 88 -2.02 -7.82 14.29
CA ASP A 88 -1.31 -9.04 14.66
C ASP A 88 -0.69 -9.81 13.47
N ASP A 89 -1.17 -9.58 12.25
CA ASP A 89 -0.75 -10.30 11.03
C ASP A 89 0.52 -9.73 10.35
N LYS A 90 1.39 -9.13 11.13
CA LYS A 90 2.62 -8.48 10.66
C LYS A 90 3.56 -9.40 9.90
N GLU A 91 3.64 -10.66 10.30
CA GLU A 91 4.55 -11.62 9.69
C GLU A 91 4.20 -11.91 8.23
N ASN A 92 2.93 -11.88 7.88
CA ASN A 92 2.48 -12.03 6.50
C ASN A 92 2.90 -10.83 5.64
N ILE A 93 2.68 -9.63 6.13
CA ILE A 93 3.09 -8.39 5.47
C ILE A 93 4.62 -8.31 5.34
N ARG A 94 5.35 -8.69 6.39
CA ARG A 94 6.82 -8.79 6.35
C ARG A 94 7.29 -9.77 5.27
N ARG A 95 6.67 -10.94 5.16
CA ARG A 95 7.00 -11.97 4.16
C ARG A 95 6.73 -11.51 2.73
N ILE A 96 5.66 -10.74 2.51
CA ILE A 96 5.28 -10.18 1.20
C ILE A 96 6.23 -9.05 0.82
N TYR A 97 6.40 -8.06 1.68
CA TYR A 97 7.07 -6.80 1.34
C TYR A 97 8.56 -6.75 1.72
N GLN A 98 9.05 -7.68 2.54
CA GLN A 98 10.47 -7.85 2.86
C GLN A 98 11.18 -6.52 3.23
N ASP A 99 12.09 -6.05 2.38
CA ASP A 99 12.82 -4.78 2.52
C ASP A 99 11.91 -3.52 2.49
N GLY A 100 10.68 -3.68 2.00
CA GLY A 100 9.65 -2.64 2.03
C GLY A 100 8.69 -2.75 3.21
N PHE A 101 8.98 -3.57 4.21
CA PHE A 101 8.14 -3.70 5.40
C PHE A 101 8.44 -2.61 6.42
N LEU A 102 7.39 -1.96 6.91
CA LEU A 102 7.43 -1.00 8.00
C LEU A 102 6.63 -1.54 9.18
N ASP A 103 7.31 -1.89 10.27
CA ASP A 103 6.63 -2.32 11.50
C ASP A 103 6.02 -1.13 12.23
N ILE A 104 4.71 -1.17 12.42
CA ILE A 104 3.96 -0.19 13.19
C ILE A 104 3.33 -0.90 14.38
N THR A 105 4.12 -1.11 15.40
CA THR A 105 3.66 -1.75 16.64
C THR A 105 2.65 -0.89 17.37
N LYS A 106 2.81 0.43 17.30
CA LYS A 106 1.88 1.40 17.87
C LYS A 106 1.45 2.37 16.78
N LEU A 107 0.15 2.53 16.61
CA LEU A 107 -0.42 3.44 15.61
C LEU A 107 0.08 4.88 15.80
N GLU A 108 0.38 5.27 17.03
CA GLU A 108 0.95 6.57 17.39
C GLU A 108 2.34 6.81 16.78
N ASP A 109 3.10 5.74 16.49
CA ASP A 109 4.41 5.82 15.87
C ASP A 109 4.35 5.96 14.33
N LEU A 110 3.19 5.76 13.72
CA LEU A 110 3.00 5.82 12.27
C LEU A 110 3.50 7.14 11.66
N PRO A 111 3.13 8.33 12.15
CA PRO A 111 3.58 9.59 11.56
C PRO A 111 5.10 9.76 11.63
N LYS A 112 5.71 9.33 12.72
CA LYS A 112 7.16 9.41 12.94
C LYS A 112 7.90 8.48 11.97
N ASN A 113 7.47 7.23 11.89
CA ASN A 113 8.10 6.20 11.04
C ASN A 113 7.94 6.55 9.56
N MET A 114 6.76 7.03 9.15
CA MET A 114 6.53 7.51 7.79
C MET A 114 7.40 8.73 7.45
N THR A 115 7.52 9.68 8.38
CA THR A 115 8.37 10.85 8.18
C THR A 115 9.84 10.45 7.97
N GLN A 116 10.35 9.51 8.75
CA GLN A 116 11.72 9.00 8.60
C GLN A 116 11.92 8.31 7.25
N LEU A 117 10.97 7.47 6.86
CA LEU A 117 10.99 6.77 5.59
C LEU A 117 10.99 7.74 4.40
N VAL A 118 10.09 8.71 4.38
CA VAL A 118 10.02 9.72 3.33
C VAL A 118 11.32 10.52 3.26
N LYS A 119 11.87 10.96 4.40
CA LYS A 119 13.17 11.67 4.43
C LYS A 119 14.33 10.83 3.92
N GLN A 120 14.31 9.52 4.12
CA GLN A 120 15.35 8.61 3.62
C GLN A 120 15.32 8.51 2.09
N TYR A 121 14.14 8.61 1.48
CA TYR A 121 13.94 8.46 0.03
C TYR A 121 13.97 9.78 -0.75
N LEU A 122 13.75 10.91 -0.09
CA LEU A 122 13.81 12.23 -0.71
C LEU A 122 15.23 12.84 -0.73
N LYS A 123 16.23 12.03 -0.47
CA LYS A 123 17.65 12.45 -0.59
C LYS A 123 18.12 12.33 -2.08
#